data_350da6ac0568b6fe6449688fdd67d440
#
_entry.id   350da6ac0568b6fe6449688fdd67d440
#
_cell.length_a   1.000
_cell.length_b   1.000
_cell.length_c   1.000
_cell.angle_alpha   90.00
_cell.angle_beta   90.00
_cell.angle_gamma   90.00
#
_symmetry.space_group_name_H-M   'P 1'
#
loop_
_entity.id
_entity.type
_entity.pdbx_description
1 polymer ?
#
loop_
_entity_poly.entity_id
_entity_poly.type
_entity_poly.pdbx_seq_one_letter_code
_entity_poly.pdbx_strand_id
1 'polypeptide(L)'
;YQVRFENKTSRDTKIIYLTDGVLFRKILSDPVLSRVGLVIFDEFHERSLQMDTSLALLRELQNTERPSIKLVVTSATLSLEQVTQYLPKSKSLELSFRNYPVEIEYRSMQLNEVIWKRVTLELKKCLINHDGDVLIFASGAFEISRIIQEIKSAPWAKSLLVRPLYGDMRIEDQEFALKKTAERKIIVSTNIAETSLTVEGVRIVIDTGVAKRSSFDPVRGVNVLLAQKISKSAADQRAGRAGRMSSGYCLRLWGEKEHENRENEEVPAIKRLDLSEIYLNLCTIEKNPISLCWLDKPSVESLDRAFSTLHALGALSSNSIITHKGREICKFPVNPKLGMALLLAKDLGCLPAFSLALALIEDRSPIIHKEFNQQIVDSFLSKTFAEKHSNELDSDLRLLLGVWLYAKEEEFSVDRCKYVGIHALRCREAEKLAFRFCKIAGLNSFHFEFPKMRDFAEVFLFAFPDHLARLKSRGTGMYESINGIHLHVS
;
A
#
# COMPACT_ATOMS: atom_id res chain seq x y z
N TYR A 1 4.54 -16.53 14.11
CA TYR A 1 3.89 -15.66 13.12
C TYR A 1 4.35 -15.98 11.69
N GLN A 2 3.56 -15.56 10.72
CA GLN A 2 3.93 -15.65 9.33
C GLN A 2 3.48 -14.39 8.59
N VAL A 3 4.41 -13.71 7.96
CA VAL A 3 4.19 -12.54 7.10
C VAL A 3 4.77 -12.78 5.72
N ARG A 4 4.59 -11.83 4.81
CA ARG A 4 5.18 -11.95 3.47
C ARG A 4 6.69 -12.12 3.60
N PHE A 5 7.22 -13.24 3.11
CA PHE A 5 8.64 -13.60 3.09
C PHE A 5 9.29 -13.99 4.42
N GLU A 6 8.57 -13.99 5.54
CA GLU A 6 9.09 -14.47 6.82
C GLU A 6 8.11 -15.45 7.47
N ASN A 7 8.63 -16.58 7.91
CA ASN A 7 7.86 -17.63 8.58
C ASN A 7 8.60 -18.10 9.83
N LYS A 8 7.99 -17.88 11.01
CA LYS A 8 8.45 -18.35 12.31
C LYS A 8 7.41 -19.27 12.94
N THR A 9 7.09 -20.36 12.22
CA THR A 9 6.20 -21.43 12.72
C THR A 9 6.91 -22.76 12.71
N SER A 10 6.48 -23.69 13.57
CA SER A 10 6.92 -25.07 13.65
C SER A 10 5.74 -26.02 13.46
N ARG A 11 5.99 -27.32 13.47
CA ARG A 11 4.92 -28.35 13.43
C ARG A 11 4.03 -28.34 14.67
N ASP A 12 4.54 -27.84 15.80
CA ASP A 12 3.85 -27.76 17.08
C ASP A 12 3.13 -26.44 17.30
N THR A 13 3.23 -25.50 16.36
CA THR A 13 2.57 -24.20 16.45
C THR A 13 1.06 -24.36 16.39
N LYS A 14 0.35 -23.95 17.47
CA LYS A 14 -1.11 -24.03 17.60
C LYS A 14 -1.82 -22.73 17.26
N ILE A 15 -1.17 -21.60 17.47
CA ILE A 15 -1.69 -20.27 17.18
C ILE A 15 -0.72 -19.57 16.24
N ILE A 16 -1.22 -19.08 15.10
CA ILE A 16 -0.41 -18.42 14.08
C ILE A 16 -1.01 -17.04 13.82
N TYR A 17 -0.21 -16.00 13.99
CA TYR A 17 -0.55 -14.64 13.55
C TYR A 17 -0.13 -14.49 12.09
N LEU A 18 -1.06 -14.05 11.25
CA LEU A 18 -0.87 -13.95 9.79
C LEU A 18 -1.25 -12.55 9.32
N THR A 19 -0.62 -12.09 8.26
CA THR A 19 -1.22 -11.01 7.46
C THR A 19 -2.31 -11.59 6.54
N ASP A 20 -3.30 -10.78 6.19
CA ASP A 20 -4.44 -11.15 5.34
C ASP A 20 -4.01 -11.76 4.00
N GLY A 21 -2.98 -11.20 3.34
CA GLY A 21 -2.44 -11.78 2.12
C GLY A 21 -1.82 -13.18 2.32
N VAL A 22 -1.25 -13.48 3.49
CA VAL A 22 -0.74 -14.83 3.81
C VAL A 22 -1.88 -15.80 4.10
N LEU A 23 -2.93 -15.36 4.82
CA LEU A 23 -4.13 -16.17 5.01
C LEU A 23 -4.77 -16.53 3.67
N PHE A 24 -4.96 -15.54 2.80
CA PHE A 24 -5.55 -15.76 1.48
C PHE A 24 -4.75 -16.78 0.67
N ARG A 25 -3.42 -16.70 0.65
CA ARG A 25 -2.57 -17.70 -0.02
C ARG A 25 -2.65 -19.09 0.62
N LYS A 26 -2.80 -19.19 1.94
CA LYS A 26 -3.03 -20.47 2.60
C LYS A 26 -4.34 -21.11 2.14
N ILE A 27 -5.41 -20.32 2.00
CA ILE A 27 -6.70 -20.80 1.47
C ILE A 27 -6.53 -21.27 0.02
N LEU A 28 -5.80 -20.55 -0.82
CA LEU A 28 -5.55 -20.97 -2.20
C LEU A 28 -4.75 -22.28 -2.30
N SER A 29 -3.83 -22.52 -1.37
CA SER A 29 -2.99 -23.75 -1.35
C SER A 29 -3.64 -24.94 -0.65
N ASP A 30 -4.51 -24.71 0.31
CA ASP A 30 -5.32 -25.72 1.03
C ASP A 30 -6.74 -25.15 1.21
N PRO A 31 -7.62 -25.26 0.18
CA PRO A 31 -8.96 -24.69 0.20
C PRO A 31 -9.84 -25.17 1.35
N VAL A 32 -9.57 -26.34 1.87
CA VAL A 32 -10.30 -26.90 3.02
C VAL A 32 -9.69 -26.53 4.36
N LEU A 33 -8.51 -25.91 4.40
CA LEU A 33 -7.76 -25.56 5.61
C LEU A 33 -7.74 -26.72 6.62
N SER A 34 -7.31 -27.89 6.15
CA SER A 34 -7.46 -29.20 6.82
C SER A 34 -6.99 -29.23 8.28
N ARG A 35 -6.00 -28.39 8.65
CA ARG A 35 -5.35 -28.34 9.98
C ARG A 35 -5.81 -27.14 10.82
N VAL A 36 -6.78 -26.33 10.34
CA VAL A 36 -7.22 -25.09 11.01
C VAL A 36 -8.61 -25.31 11.62
N GLY A 37 -8.76 -25.12 12.91
CA GLY A 37 -10.05 -25.22 13.60
C GLY A 37 -10.78 -23.90 13.77
N LEU A 38 -10.03 -22.80 13.83
CA LEU A 38 -10.54 -21.46 14.06
C LEU A 38 -9.76 -20.44 13.23
N VAL A 39 -10.47 -19.51 12.60
CA VAL A 39 -9.90 -18.31 11.98
C VAL A 39 -10.47 -17.08 12.66
N ILE A 40 -9.61 -16.17 13.08
CA ILE A 40 -9.95 -14.89 13.68
C ILE A 40 -9.54 -13.79 12.70
N PHE A 41 -10.52 -13.02 12.23
CA PHE A 41 -10.32 -11.81 11.47
C PHE A 41 -10.30 -10.64 12.45
N ASP A 42 -9.10 -10.18 12.79
CA ASP A 42 -8.91 -9.05 13.68
C ASP A 42 -8.87 -7.74 12.90
N GLU A 43 -9.34 -6.63 13.51
CA GLU A 43 -9.45 -5.30 12.88
C GLU A 43 -10.19 -5.36 11.52
N PHE A 44 -11.27 -6.15 11.44
CA PHE A 44 -11.97 -6.41 10.17
C PHE A 44 -12.52 -5.14 9.50
N HIS A 45 -12.67 -4.04 10.23
CA HIS A 45 -13.06 -2.75 9.66
C HIS A 45 -12.02 -2.15 8.67
N GLU A 46 -10.78 -2.65 8.62
CA GLU A 46 -9.81 -2.24 7.60
C GLU A 46 -10.21 -2.70 6.19
N ARG A 47 -11.06 -3.74 6.10
CA ARG A 47 -11.72 -4.19 4.86
C ARG A 47 -10.77 -4.30 3.67
N SER A 48 -9.62 -4.94 3.87
CA SER A 48 -8.69 -5.23 2.76
C SER A 48 -9.31 -6.23 1.77
N LEU A 49 -8.84 -6.19 0.52
CA LEU A 49 -9.34 -7.05 -0.54
C LEU A 49 -9.15 -8.54 -0.23
N GLN A 50 -8.00 -8.90 0.33
CA GLN A 50 -7.67 -10.26 0.73
C GLN A 50 -8.50 -10.72 1.94
N MET A 51 -8.76 -9.82 2.88
CA MET A 51 -9.58 -10.11 4.06
C MET A 51 -11.03 -10.39 3.69
N ASP A 52 -11.64 -9.52 2.88
CA ASP A 52 -13.01 -9.71 2.39
C ASP A 52 -13.15 -11.01 1.58
N THR A 53 -12.18 -11.30 0.71
CA THR A 53 -12.17 -12.53 -0.10
C THR A 53 -12.01 -13.77 0.77
N SER A 54 -11.09 -13.72 1.74
CA SER A 54 -10.87 -14.85 2.67
C SER A 54 -12.11 -15.15 3.51
N LEU A 55 -12.79 -14.11 3.99
CA LEU A 55 -14.04 -14.30 4.74
C LEU A 55 -15.13 -14.95 3.86
N ALA A 56 -15.27 -14.51 2.62
CA ALA A 56 -16.25 -15.06 1.68
C ALA A 56 -15.98 -16.55 1.39
N LEU A 57 -14.73 -16.91 1.14
CA LEU A 57 -14.30 -18.30 0.91
C LEU A 57 -14.53 -19.18 2.16
N LEU A 58 -14.17 -18.68 3.34
CA LEU A 58 -14.32 -19.43 4.58
C LEU A 58 -15.78 -19.60 5.00
N ARG A 59 -16.63 -18.62 4.71
CA ARG A 59 -18.06 -18.75 4.89
C ARG A 59 -18.64 -19.83 3.97
N GLU A 60 -18.24 -19.86 2.71
CA GLU A 60 -18.66 -20.91 1.78
C GLU A 60 -18.18 -22.27 2.26
N LEU A 61 -16.91 -22.40 2.64
CA LEU A 61 -16.32 -23.62 3.20
C LEU A 61 -17.08 -24.12 4.44
N GLN A 62 -17.44 -23.21 5.35
CA GLN A 62 -18.19 -23.54 6.56
C GLN A 62 -19.62 -24.04 6.23
N ASN A 63 -20.23 -23.53 5.17
CA ASN A 63 -21.58 -23.93 4.76
C ASN A 63 -21.61 -25.23 3.95
N THR A 64 -20.47 -25.67 3.40
CA THR A 64 -20.39 -26.84 2.51
C THR A 64 -19.54 -27.95 3.12
N GLU A 65 -18.23 -27.88 2.97
CA GLU A 65 -17.30 -29.01 3.20
C GLU A 65 -16.84 -29.10 4.67
N ARG A 66 -16.79 -27.96 5.38
CA ARG A 66 -16.27 -27.91 6.76
C ARG A 66 -17.14 -27.13 7.74
N PRO A 67 -18.32 -27.65 8.12
CA PRO A 67 -19.18 -27.00 9.12
C PRO A 67 -18.52 -26.83 10.51
N SER A 68 -17.46 -27.58 10.77
CA SER A 68 -16.73 -27.54 12.05
C SER A 68 -15.79 -26.34 12.20
N ILE A 69 -15.37 -25.70 11.10
CA ILE A 69 -14.47 -24.55 11.18
C ILE A 69 -15.18 -23.38 11.86
N LYS A 70 -14.50 -22.72 12.80
CA LYS A 70 -15.03 -21.57 13.52
C LYS A 70 -14.50 -20.29 12.92
N LEU A 71 -15.37 -19.29 12.83
CA LEU A 71 -15.01 -17.95 12.36
C LEU A 71 -15.30 -16.95 13.47
N VAL A 72 -14.35 -16.08 13.74
CA VAL A 72 -14.51 -14.92 14.64
C VAL A 72 -14.13 -13.68 13.85
N VAL A 73 -14.96 -12.67 13.92
CA VAL A 73 -14.72 -11.36 13.31
C VAL A 73 -14.71 -10.33 14.42
N THR A 74 -13.60 -9.61 14.61
CA THR A 74 -13.52 -8.50 15.54
C THR A 74 -13.42 -7.19 14.77
N SER A 75 -14.11 -6.18 15.25
CA SER A 75 -14.15 -4.86 14.61
C SER A 75 -14.46 -3.77 15.63
N ALA A 76 -13.87 -2.60 15.44
CA ALA A 76 -14.15 -1.43 16.28
C ALA A 76 -15.37 -0.62 15.79
N THR A 77 -15.65 -0.64 14.49
CA THR A 77 -16.59 0.32 13.86
C THR A 77 -17.58 -0.30 12.88
N LEU A 78 -17.42 -1.58 12.52
CA LEU A 78 -18.33 -2.21 11.57
C LEU A 78 -19.72 -2.39 12.17
N SER A 79 -20.76 -2.14 11.38
CA SER A 79 -22.12 -2.41 11.78
C SER A 79 -22.28 -3.88 12.17
N LEU A 80 -22.57 -4.12 13.45
CA LEU A 80 -22.85 -5.45 13.99
C LEU A 80 -24.00 -6.12 13.21
N GLU A 81 -24.96 -5.34 12.79
CA GLU A 81 -26.11 -5.79 12.02
C GLU A 81 -25.70 -6.36 10.66
N GLN A 82 -24.81 -5.68 9.92
CA GLN A 82 -24.32 -6.15 8.63
C GLN A 82 -23.58 -7.49 8.75
N VAL A 83 -22.73 -7.63 9.77
CA VAL A 83 -21.96 -8.87 9.98
C VAL A 83 -22.87 -10.01 10.46
N THR A 84 -23.84 -9.75 11.33
CA THR A 84 -24.78 -10.79 11.82
C THR A 84 -25.76 -11.25 10.74
N GLN A 85 -26.18 -10.36 9.85
CA GLN A 85 -26.98 -10.74 8.66
C GLN A 85 -26.15 -11.60 7.71
N TYR A 86 -24.88 -11.26 7.55
CA TYR A 86 -23.96 -12.02 6.71
C TYR A 86 -23.61 -13.38 7.34
N LEU A 87 -23.47 -13.48 8.65
CA LEU A 87 -23.18 -14.72 9.40
C LEU A 87 -24.37 -15.08 10.32
N PRO A 88 -25.50 -15.55 9.78
CA PRO A 88 -26.79 -15.64 10.53
C PRO A 88 -26.78 -16.62 11.69
N LYS A 89 -25.77 -17.52 11.78
CA LYS A 89 -25.62 -18.47 12.91
C LYS A 89 -24.61 -17.96 13.95
N SER A 90 -24.07 -16.74 13.79
CA SER A 90 -23.11 -16.18 14.71
C SER A 90 -23.77 -15.66 16.00
N LYS A 91 -22.99 -15.64 17.07
CA LYS A 91 -23.31 -14.90 18.28
C LYS A 91 -22.50 -13.62 18.28
N SER A 92 -23.13 -12.50 18.55
CA SER A 92 -22.47 -11.22 18.70
C SER A 92 -22.19 -10.91 20.16
N LEU A 93 -21.04 -10.32 20.41
CA LEU A 93 -20.66 -9.78 21.71
C LEU A 93 -20.18 -8.35 21.49
N GLU A 94 -20.92 -7.40 22.03
CA GLU A 94 -20.51 -6.00 22.04
C GLU A 94 -19.87 -5.68 23.38
N LEU A 95 -18.64 -5.18 23.33
CA LEU A 95 -17.90 -4.77 24.51
C LEU A 95 -17.73 -3.25 24.47
N SER A 96 -18.44 -2.56 25.32
CA SER A 96 -18.22 -1.14 25.53
C SER A 96 -17.07 -0.94 26.54
N PHE A 97 -15.88 -0.63 26.04
CA PHE A 97 -14.82 -0.15 26.92
C PHE A 97 -15.13 1.30 27.32
N ARG A 98 -15.00 1.62 28.60
CA ARG A 98 -15.07 3.00 29.07
C ARG A 98 -13.83 3.75 28.62
N ASN A 99 -13.86 4.31 27.44
CA ASN A 99 -12.93 5.35 27.06
C ASN A 99 -13.26 6.62 27.88
N TYR A 100 -12.24 7.38 28.18
CA TYR A 100 -12.47 8.69 28.79
C TYR A 100 -13.11 9.62 27.74
N PRO A 101 -13.91 10.60 28.19
CA PRO A 101 -14.57 11.53 27.27
C PRO A 101 -13.54 12.35 26.50
N VAL A 102 -13.85 12.58 25.22
CA VAL A 102 -13.05 13.44 24.34
C VAL A 102 -13.92 14.60 23.92
N GLU A 103 -13.47 15.81 24.23
CA GLU A 103 -14.07 17.04 23.73
C GLU A 103 -13.70 17.21 22.27
N ILE A 104 -14.69 17.39 21.40
CA ILE A 104 -14.48 17.54 19.96
C ILE A 104 -14.82 18.97 19.54
N GLU A 105 -13.86 19.66 18.94
CA GLU A 105 -14.02 20.98 18.36
C GLU A 105 -13.81 20.95 16.84
N TYR A 106 -14.62 21.73 16.11
CA TYR A 106 -14.53 21.89 14.66
C TYR A 106 -14.03 23.28 14.30
N ARG A 107 -13.04 23.36 13.40
CA ARG A 107 -12.51 24.64 12.88
C ARG A 107 -12.27 24.55 11.38
N SER A 108 -13.21 25.08 10.61
CA SER A 108 -13.08 25.13 9.14
C SER A 108 -11.81 25.86 8.72
N MET A 109 -11.17 25.35 7.70
CA MET A 109 -10.09 26.03 7.00
C MET A 109 -10.66 27.06 6.02
N GLN A 110 -9.92 28.17 5.82
CA GLN A 110 -10.24 29.12 4.79
C GLN A 110 -9.78 28.65 3.41
N LEU A 111 -10.41 29.16 2.36
CA LEU A 111 -9.97 28.89 0.98
C LEU A 111 -8.51 29.37 0.84
N ASN A 112 -7.66 28.51 0.27
CA ASN A 112 -6.22 28.75 0.08
C ASN A 112 -5.35 28.79 1.36
N GLU A 113 -5.88 28.41 2.51
CA GLU A 113 -5.08 28.28 3.72
C GLU A 113 -4.14 27.06 3.63
N VAL A 114 -2.89 27.27 3.98
CA VAL A 114 -1.85 26.24 3.91
C VAL A 114 -1.94 25.35 5.15
N ILE A 115 -2.20 24.06 4.98
CA ILE A 115 -2.50 23.12 6.05
C ILE A 115 -1.42 23.08 7.16
N TRP A 116 -0.12 23.05 6.82
CA TRP A 116 0.93 22.99 7.84
C TRP A 116 1.04 24.26 8.67
N LYS A 117 0.74 25.45 8.09
CA LYS A 117 0.66 26.72 8.84
C LYS A 117 -0.55 26.72 9.77
N ARG A 118 -1.70 26.24 9.29
CA ARG A 118 -2.91 26.12 10.12
C ARG A 118 -2.69 25.17 11.29
N VAL A 119 -2.15 23.98 11.04
CA VAL A 119 -1.83 23.00 12.08
C VAL A 119 -0.92 23.61 13.14
N THR A 120 0.14 24.32 12.75
CA THR A 120 1.09 24.94 13.68
C THR A 120 0.43 26.04 14.53
N LEU A 121 -0.44 26.87 13.93
CA LEU A 121 -1.20 27.89 14.64
C LEU A 121 -2.12 27.28 15.70
N GLU A 122 -2.90 26.28 15.32
CA GLU A 122 -3.86 25.62 16.22
C GLU A 122 -3.14 24.78 17.29
N LEU A 123 -2.04 24.13 16.92
CA LEU A 123 -1.19 23.41 17.88
C LEU A 123 -0.75 24.33 19.03
N LYS A 124 -0.29 25.56 18.72
CA LYS A 124 0.09 26.54 19.75
C LYS A 124 -1.05 26.82 20.72
N LYS A 125 -2.27 26.99 20.23
CA LYS A 125 -3.47 27.23 21.06
C LYS A 125 -3.80 25.99 21.92
N CYS A 126 -3.76 24.80 21.32
CA CYS A 126 -4.01 23.53 22.03
C CYS A 126 -3.00 23.33 23.18
N LEU A 127 -1.72 23.64 22.94
CA LEU A 127 -0.65 23.46 23.94
C LEU A 127 -0.78 24.40 25.15
N ILE A 128 -1.45 25.55 24.98
CA ILE A 128 -1.73 26.52 26.06
C ILE A 128 -2.90 26.03 26.93
N ASN A 129 -3.93 25.45 26.29
CA ASN A 129 -5.20 25.16 26.94
C ASN A 129 -5.32 23.72 27.47
N HIS A 130 -4.50 22.80 26.95
CA HIS A 130 -4.59 21.36 27.27
C HIS A 130 -3.22 20.77 27.56
N ASP A 131 -3.18 19.77 28.47
CA ASP A 131 -1.97 19.03 28.84
C ASP A 131 -1.86 17.72 28.04
N GLY A 132 -0.68 17.07 28.13
CA GLY A 132 -0.39 15.78 27.53
C GLY A 132 0.23 15.86 26.14
N ASP A 133 0.54 14.70 25.59
CA ASP A 133 1.14 14.57 24.26
C ASP A 133 0.12 14.84 23.16
N VAL A 134 0.62 15.24 21.99
CA VAL A 134 -0.20 15.60 20.84
C VAL A 134 0.01 14.60 19.72
N LEU A 135 -1.09 14.14 19.11
CA LEU A 135 -1.09 13.36 17.90
C LEU A 135 -1.75 14.17 16.77
N ILE A 136 -1.00 14.43 15.70
CA ILE A 136 -1.47 15.16 14.53
C ILE A 136 -1.61 14.18 13.38
N PHE A 137 -2.81 14.07 12.81
CA PHE A 137 -3.06 13.27 11.62
C PHE A 137 -2.86 14.07 10.35
N ALA A 138 -2.01 13.57 9.46
CA ALA A 138 -1.66 14.17 8.17
C ALA A 138 -1.83 13.15 7.03
N SER A 139 -1.97 13.64 5.80
CA SER A 139 -2.25 12.78 4.64
C SER A 139 -1.09 11.90 4.20
N GLY A 140 0.16 12.27 4.48
CA GLY A 140 1.34 11.50 4.04
C GLY A 140 2.68 12.13 4.40
N ALA A 141 3.78 11.45 4.07
CA ALA A 141 5.14 11.81 4.47
C ALA A 141 5.56 13.25 4.07
N PHE A 142 5.12 13.73 2.91
CA PHE A 142 5.38 15.10 2.48
C PHE A 142 4.74 16.13 3.43
N GLU A 143 3.46 15.96 3.73
CA GLU A 143 2.73 16.85 4.63
C GLU A 143 3.29 16.78 6.05
N ILE A 144 3.60 15.56 6.54
CA ILE A 144 4.29 15.34 7.82
C ILE A 144 5.59 16.15 7.89
N SER A 145 6.42 16.04 6.85
CA SER A 145 7.69 16.78 6.79
C SER A 145 7.48 18.30 6.85
N ARG A 146 6.47 18.83 6.13
CA ARG A 146 6.13 20.25 6.14
C ARG A 146 5.61 20.73 7.48
N ILE A 147 4.71 19.97 8.11
CA ILE A 147 4.19 20.27 9.45
C ILE A 147 5.35 20.31 10.46
N ILE A 148 6.22 19.30 10.46
CA ILE A 148 7.37 19.23 11.38
C ILE A 148 8.33 20.39 11.15
N GLN A 149 8.62 20.74 9.91
CA GLN A 149 9.48 21.89 9.59
C GLN A 149 8.88 23.21 10.10
N GLU A 150 7.58 23.44 9.89
CA GLU A 150 6.87 24.62 10.35
C GLU A 150 6.88 24.71 11.89
N ILE A 151 6.57 23.61 12.60
CA ILE A 151 6.62 23.57 14.06
C ILE A 151 8.02 23.87 14.57
N LYS A 152 9.06 23.23 14.03
CA LYS A 152 10.44 23.42 14.47
C LYS A 152 10.97 24.83 14.21
N SER A 153 10.45 25.54 13.19
CA SER A 153 10.80 26.93 12.92
C SER A 153 10.19 27.93 13.93
N ALA A 154 9.16 27.50 14.64
CA ALA A 154 8.46 28.36 15.60
C ALA A 154 9.23 28.53 16.91
N PRO A 155 9.49 29.77 17.41
CA PRO A 155 10.27 30.02 18.61
C PRO A 155 9.72 29.33 19.89
N TRP A 156 8.39 29.16 19.95
CA TRP A 156 7.71 28.53 21.10
C TRP A 156 7.85 27.01 21.14
N ALA A 157 8.31 26.38 20.06
CA ALA A 157 8.40 24.94 19.95
C ALA A 157 9.79 24.34 20.28
N LYS A 158 10.75 25.17 20.68
CA LYS A 158 12.15 24.74 20.90
C LYS A 158 12.34 23.63 21.95
N SER A 159 11.47 23.59 22.96
CA SER A 159 11.50 22.58 24.04
C SER A 159 10.63 21.36 23.76
N LEU A 160 10.00 21.26 22.59
CA LEU A 160 9.07 20.20 22.24
C LEU A 160 9.75 19.09 21.42
N LEU A 161 9.44 17.85 21.77
CA LEU A 161 9.91 16.69 21.04
C LEU A 161 8.96 16.38 19.86
N VAL A 162 9.33 16.77 18.64
CA VAL A 162 8.50 16.55 17.45
C VAL A 162 9.01 15.35 16.66
N ARG A 163 8.15 14.35 16.43
CA ARG A 163 8.46 13.08 15.78
C ARG A 163 7.52 12.77 14.62
N PRO A 164 8.03 12.28 13.48
CA PRO A 164 7.21 11.70 12.41
C PRO A 164 6.77 10.28 12.79
N LEU A 165 5.62 9.82 12.25
CA LEU A 165 5.19 8.44 12.34
C LEU A 165 4.39 8.05 11.08
N TYR A 166 4.96 7.22 10.22
CA TYR A 166 4.31 6.70 9.01
C TYR A 166 4.86 5.32 8.64
N GLY A 167 4.09 4.54 7.91
CA GLY A 167 4.38 3.13 7.62
C GLY A 167 5.72 2.88 6.93
N ASP A 168 6.22 3.88 6.23
CA ASP A 168 7.46 3.81 5.47
C ASP A 168 8.74 4.04 6.28
N MET A 169 8.65 4.29 7.58
CA MET A 169 9.81 4.42 8.45
C MET A 169 10.38 3.04 8.82
N ARG A 170 11.66 2.98 9.17
CA ARG A 170 12.25 1.79 9.78
C ARG A 170 11.54 1.48 11.09
N ILE A 171 11.47 0.21 11.44
CA ILE A 171 10.78 -0.25 12.66
C ILE A 171 11.35 0.43 13.90
N GLU A 172 12.69 0.56 13.97
CA GLU A 172 13.38 1.22 15.08
C GLU A 172 12.99 2.70 15.24
N ASP A 173 12.79 3.40 14.11
CA ASP A 173 12.37 4.81 14.11
C ASP A 173 10.89 4.95 14.50
N GLN A 174 10.04 3.98 14.13
CA GLN A 174 8.63 3.92 14.58
C GLN A 174 8.56 3.66 16.08
N GLU A 175 9.28 2.66 16.59
CA GLU A 175 9.37 2.36 18.02
C GLU A 175 9.88 3.55 18.82
N PHE A 176 10.89 4.26 18.30
CA PHE A 176 11.43 5.46 18.92
C PHE A 176 10.39 6.60 18.98
N ALA A 177 9.56 6.75 17.95
CA ALA A 177 8.48 7.73 17.96
C ALA A 177 7.39 7.40 18.99
N LEU A 178 7.13 6.10 19.21
CA LEU A 178 6.11 5.62 20.16
C LEU A 178 6.60 5.63 21.62
N LYS A 179 7.91 5.53 21.86
CA LYS A 179 8.50 5.42 23.20
C LYS A 179 8.10 6.59 24.08
N LYS A 180 7.71 6.29 25.33
CA LYS A 180 7.40 7.29 26.34
C LYS A 180 8.64 8.13 26.66
N THR A 181 8.45 9.45 26.76
CA THR A 181 9.50 10.42 27.09
C THR A 181 9.07 11.28 28.28
N ALA A 182 10.03 11.89 28.95
CA ALA A 182 9.75 12.87 30.00
C ALA A 182 9.31 14.22 29.43
N GLU A 183 9.75 14.52 28.20
CA GLU A 183 9.41 15.73 27.48
C GLU A 183 8.05 15.58 26.79
N ARG A 184 7.30 16.69 26.71
CA ARG A 184 6.04 16.74 25.98
C ARG A 184 6.27 16.46 24.49
N LYS A 185 5.58 15.46 23.98
CA LYS A 185 5.81 14.91 22.66
C LYS A 185 4.70 15.30 21.67
N ILE A 186 5.09 15.63 20.45
CA ILE A 186 4.20 15.85 19.31
C ILE A 186 4.53 14.81 18.25
N ILE A 187 3.56 13.96 17.95
CA ILE A 187 3.69 12.97 16.88
C ILE A 187 2.86 13.46 15.69
N VAL A 188 3.50 13.58 14.53
CA VAL A 188 2.82 13.86 13.26
C VAL A 188 2.76 12.56 12.47
N SER A 189 1.55 12.04 12.25
CA SER A 189 1.34 10.68 11.76
C SER A 189 0.41 10.61 10.55
N THR A 190 0.54 9.54 9.79
CA THR A 190 -0.51 9.09 8.86
C THR A 190 -1.56 8.28 9.62
N ASN A 191 -2.47 7.65 8.88
CA ASN A 191 -3.46 6.72 9.44
C ASN A 191 -2.87 5.47 10.14
N ILE A 192 -1.57 5.26 10.12
CA ILE A 192 -0.93 4.17 10.88
C ILE A 192 -1.18 4.29 12.40
N ALA A 193 -1.35 5.51 12.92
CA ALA A 193 -1.71 5.74 14.31
C ALA A 193 -3.24 5.69 14.56
N GLU A 194 -4.05 5.38 13.55
CA GLU A 194 -5.51 5.34 13.66
C GLU A 194 -5.99 4.05 14.36
N THR A 195 -5.40 2.90 14.05
CA THR A 195 -5.85 1.59 14.55
C THR A 195 -4.76 0.81 15.29
N SER A 196 -3.74 0.38 14.62
CA SER A 196 -2.84 -0.71 15.03
C SER A 196 -1.81 -0.33 16.10
N LEU A 197 -1.53 0.97 16.32
CA LEU A 197 -0.48 1.41 17.23
C LEU A 197 -1.05 2.12 18.46
N THR A 198 -0.56 1.75 19.63
CA THR A 198 -0.88 2.48 20.87
C THR A 198 0.19 3.52 21.16
N VAL A 199 -0.22 4.78 21.19
CA VAL A 199 0.64 5.90 21.57
C VAL A 199 0.26 6.33 22.97
N GLU A 200 1.12 5.99 23.93
CA GLU A 200 0.90 6.38 25.33
C GLU A 200 1.07 7.89 25.51
N GLY A 201 0.29 8.48 26.43
CA GLY A 201 0.40 9.89 26.81
C GLY A 201 -0.36 10.87 25.91
N VAL A 202 -0.94 10.44 24.79
CA VAL A 202 -1.73 11.30 23.90
C VAL A 202 -3.04 11.73 24.59
N ARG A 203 -3.23 13.04 24.71
CA ARG A 203 -4.45 13.67 25.22
C ARG A 203 -5.02 14.70 24.24
N ILE A 204 -4.26 15.07 23.24
CA ILE A 204 -4.67 16.03 22.21
C ILE A 204 -4.54 15.37 20.85
N VAL A 205 -5.60 15.45 20.05
CA VAL A 205 -5.60 15.05 18.64
C VAL A 205 -5.88 16.30 17.79
N ILE A 206 -5.08 16.52 16.75
CA ILE A 206 -5.36 17.46 15.68
C ILE A 206 -5.52 16.65 14.39
N ASP A 207 -6.72 16.70 13.80
CA ASP A 207 -7.04 15.91 12.62
C ASP A 207 -7.23 16.82 11.41
N THR A 208 -6.43 16.60 10.35
CA THR A 208 -6.58 17.32 9.07
C THR A 208 -7.77 16.84 8.25
N GLY A 209 -8.40 15.71 8.63
CA GLY A 209 -9.57 15.15 7.97
C GLY A 209 -9.30 14.44 6.66
N VAL A 210 -8.04 14.16 6.35
CA VAL A 210 -7.61 13.56 5.07
C VAL A 210 -6.70 12.36 5.32
N ALA A 211 -6.80 11.35 4.45
CA ALA A 211 -5.87 10.22 4.40
C ALA A 211 -5.57 9.86 2.94
N LYS A 212 -4.40 9.27 2.70
CA LYS A 212 -4.10 8.67 1.41
C LYS A 212 -4.71 7.27 1.34
N ARG A 213 -5.42 7.00 0.25
CA ARG A 213 -6.04 5.70 -0.02
C ARG A 213 -5.81 5.27 -1.43
N SER A 214 -5.57 3.98 -1.59
CA SER A 214 -5.47 3.38 -2.91
C SER A 214 -6.86 3.26 -3.52
N SER A 215 -7.02 3.70 -4.78
CA SER A 215 -8.24 3.61 -5.56
C SER A 215 -7.87 3.29 -7.01
N PHE A 216 -8.69 2.49 -7.69
CA PHE A 216 -8.47 2.18 -9.09
C PHE A 216 -8.80 3.40 -9.96
N ASP A 217 -7.86 3.78 -10.79
CA ASP A 217 -8.05 4.79 -11.85
C ASP A 217 -8.39 4.06 -13.16
N PRO A 218 -9.65 4.08 -13.62
CA PRO A 218 -10.06 3.34 -14.82
C PRO A 218 -9.44 3.91 -16.08
N VAL A 219 -9.01 5.16 -16.07
CA VAL A 219 -8.41 5.83 -17.23
C VAL A 219 -6.95 5.38 -17.40
N ARG A 220 -6.24 5.25 -16.27
CA ARG A 220 -4.85 4.77 -16.25
C ARG A 220 -4.73 3.24 -16.16
N GLY A 221 -5.81 2.54 -15.80
CA GLY A 221 -5.80 1.08 -15.62
C GLY A 221 -4.93 0.59 -14.47
N VAL A 222 -4.68 1.43 -13.46
CA VAL A 222 -3.83 1.12 -12.30
C VAL A 222 -4.46 1.63 -11.00
N ASN A 223 -4.05 1.04 -9.89
CA ASN A 223 -4.37 1.59 -8.57
C ASN A 223 -3.48 2.81 -8.30
N VAL A 224 -4.09 3.91 -7.91
CA VAL A 224 -3.42 5.17 -7.56
C VAL A 224 -3.67 5.51 -6.10
N LEU A 225 -2.69 6.14 -5.46
CA LEU A 225 -2.80 6.56 -4.06
C LEU A 225 -3.24 8.03 -4.00
N LEU A 226 -4.51 8.25 -3.70
CA LEU A 226 -5.14 9.58 -3.69
C LEU A 226 -5.39 10.06 -2.26
N ALA A 227 -5.18 11.37 -2.02
CA ALA A 227 -5.62 12.01 -0.79
C ALA A 227 -7.14 12.19 -0.82
N GLN A 228 -7.85 11.60 0.14
CA GLN A 228 -9.31 11.61 0.24
C GLN A 228 -9.76 12.02 1.63
N LYS A 229 -10.96 12.57 1.75
CA LYS A 229 -11.59 12.83 3.04
C LYS A 229 -11.85 11.50 3.75
N ILE A 230 -11.58 11.47 5.05
CA ILE A 230 -11.88 10.29 5.89
C ILE A 230 -13.37 10.21 6.21
N SER A 231 -13.85 9.03 6.54
CA SER A 231 -15.22 8.79 7.03
C SER A 231 -15.45 9.33 8.44
N LYS A 232 -16.70 9.35 8.88
CA LYS A 232 -17.07 9.66 10.28
C LYS A 232 -16.44 8.66 11.25
N SER A 233 -16.52 7.36 10.93
CA SER A 233 -15.96 6.31 11.78
C SER A 233 -14.45 6.44 11.94
N ALA A 234 -13.70 6.75 10.87
CA ALA A 234 -12.27 7.02 10.96
C ALA A 234 -11.97 8.27 11.79
N ALA A 235 -12.76 9.34 11.62
CA ALA A 235 -12.62 10.56 12.43
C ALA A 235 -12.86 10.31 13.93
N ASP A 236 -13.81 9.44 14.27
CA ASP A 236 -14.10 9.06 15.65
C ASP A 236 -13.02 8.15 16.23
N GLN A 237 -12.48 7.21 15.46
CA GLN A 237 -11.31 6.40 15.86
C GLN A 237 -10.10 7.28 16.16
N ARG A 238 -9.81 8.26 15.30
CA ARG A 238 -8.71 9.22 15.51
C ARG A 238 -8.95 10.05 16.76
N ALA A 239 -10.14 10.60 16.96
CA ALA A 239 -10.50 11.32 18.18
C ALA A 239 -10.34 10.46 19.44
N GLY A 240 -10.76 9.19 19.38
CA GLY A 240 -10.64 8.21 20.45
C GLY A 240 -9.20 7.98 20.92
N ARG A 241 -8.18 8.33 20.13
CA ARG A 241 -6.78 8.27 20.54
C ARG A 241 -6.46 9.22 21.70
N ALA A 242 -7.17 10.35 21.83
CA ALA A 242 -7.01 11.27 22.94
C ALA A 242 -7.65 10.76 24.24
N GLY A 243 -8.64 9.86 24.16
CA GLY A 243 -9.42 9.37 25.30
C GLY A 243 -8.99 8.01 25.87
N ARG A 244 -7.81 7.49 25.56
CA ARG A 244 -7.40 6.15 26.01
C ARG A 244 -7.00 6.06 27.47
N MET A 245 -6.31 7.06 27.99
CA MET A 245 -5.71 7.04 29.33
C MET A 245 -6.36 8.05 30.28
N SER A 246 -6.97 9.10 29.76
CA SER A 246 -7.64 10.18 30.49
C SER A 246 -8.54 10.95 29.54
N SER A 247 -9.36 11.88 30.06
CA SER A 247 -10.12 12.82 29.22
C SER A 247 -9.20 13.56 28.27
N GLY A 248 -9.64 13.68 27.02
CA GLY A 248 -8.86 14.26 25.95
C GLY A 248 -9.59 15.33 25.16
N TYR A 249 -8.87 15.90 24.18
CA TYR A 249 -9.37 16.92 23.28
C TYR A 249 -9.03 16.58 21.83
N CYS A 250 -9.98 16.76 20.93
CA CYS A 250 -9.79 16.55 19.51
C CYS A 250 -10.22 17.78 18.71
N LEU A 251 -9.27 18.37 18.01
CA LEU A 251 -9.53 19.45 17.06
C LEU A 251 -9.62 18.91 15.64
N ARG A 252 -10.79 19.02 15.01
CA ARG A 252 -11.06 18.69 13.62
C ARG A 252 -10.91 19.93 12.74
N LEU A 253 -9.95 19.91 11.80
CA LEU A 253 -9.67 21.06 10.92
C LEU A 253 -10.64 21.15 9.72
N TRP A 254 -11.92 20.89 9.95
CA TRP A 254 -13.03 21.09 9.01
C TRP A 254 -14.29 21.51 9.75
N GLY A 255 -15.31 21.90 9.01
CA GLY A 255 -16.57 22.37 9.60
C GLY A 255 -17.52 21.24 10.00
N GLU A 256 -18.37 21.50 10.98
CA GLU A 256 -19.39 20.55 11.45
C GLU A 256 -20.35 20.10 10.34
N LYS A 257 -20.83 21.05 9.51
CA LYS A 257 -21.64 20.71 8.32
C LYS A 257 -20.90 19.83 7.31
N GLU A 258 -19.58 20.01 7.17
CA GLU A 258 -18.78 19.13 6.34
C GLU A 258 -18.70 17.74 6.96
N HIS A 259 -18.59 17.64 8.29
CA HIS A 259 -18.58 16.37 8.99
C HIS A 259 -19.88 15.59 8.79
N GLU A 260 -21.03 16.26 8.87
CA GLU A 260 -22.35 15.67 8.64
C GLU A 260 -22.48 15.05 7.23
N ASN A 261 -21.82 15.65 6.25
CA ASN A 261 -21.83 15.20 4.85
C ASN A 261 -20.73 14.15 4.52
N ARG A 262 -19.91 13.74 5.48
CA ARG A 262 -18.92 12.67 5.26
C ARG A 262 -19.61 11.30 5.27
N GLU A 263 -19.03 10.36 4.52
CA GLU A 263 -19.46 8.97 4.56
C GLU A 263 -19.41 8.44 6.00
N ASN A 264 -20.34 7.58 6.37
CA ASN A 264 -20.36 6.99 7.71
C ASN A 264 -19.17 6.05 7.93
N GLU A 265 -18.90 5.19 6.96
CA GLU A 265 -17.83 4.19 6.98
C GLU A 265 -16.94 4.32 5.74
N GLU A 266 -15.78 3.72 5.81
CA GLU A 266 -14.85 3.68 4.68
C GLU A 266 -15.33 2.74 3.58
N VAL A 267 -15.20 3.17 2.32
CA VAL A 267 -15.51 2.31 1.18
C VAL A 267 -14.55 1.10 1.18
N PRO A 268 -15.06 -0.14 1.24
CA PRO A 268 -14.22 -1.34 1.25
C PRO A 268 -13.33 -1.44 0.00
N ALA A 269 -12.17 -2.07 0.15
CA ALA A 269 -11.22 -2.26 -0.96
C ALA A 269 -11.85 -2.97 -2.17
N ILE A 270 -12.77 -3.90 -1.94
CA ILE A 270 -13.50 -4.63 -2.99
C ILE A 270 -14.30 -3.73 -3.94
N LYS A 271 -14.72 -2.55 -3.48
CA LYS A 271 -15.49 -1.58 -4.28
C LYS A 271 -14.62 -0.51 -4.95
N ARG A 272 -13.34 -0.42 -4.61
CA ARG A 272 -12.47 0.70 -5.06
C ARG A 272 -11.16 0.28 -5.73
N LEU A 273 -10.75 -0.99 -5.64
CA LEU A 273 -9.49 -1.48 -6.23
C LEU A 273 -9.70 -2.30 -7.49
N ASP A 274 -8.62 -2.51 -8.25
CA ASP A 274 -8.58 -3.50 -9.31
C ASP A 274 -8.78 -4.92 -8.75
N LEU A 275 -9.62 -5.70 -9.40
CA LEU A 275 -9.98 -7.05 -8.97
C LEU A 275 -9.27 -8.16 -9.77
N SER A 276 -8.43 -7.83 -10.73
CA SER A 276 -7.83 -8.81 -11.65
C SER A 276 -7.02 -9.87 -10.90
N GLU A 277 -6.25 -9.48 -9.86
CA GLU A 277 -5.48 -10.43 -9.05
C GLU A 277 -6.39 -11.41 -8.31
N ILE A 278 -7.42 -10.89 -7.63
CA ILE A 278 -8.37 -11.73 -6.87
C ILE A 278 -9.17 -12.63 -7.81
N TYR A 279 -9.65 -12.08 -8.92
CA TYR A 279 -10.39 -12.84 -9.93
C TYR A 279 -9.58 -14.03 -10.41
N LEU A 280 -8.34 -13.80 -10.83
CA LEU A 280 -7.47 -14.85 -11.33
C LEU A 280 -7.14 -15.91 -10.25
N ASN A 281 -6.87 -15.46 -9.02
CA ASN A 281 -6.60 -16.37 -7.90
C ASN A 281 -7.82 -17.24 -7.55
N LEU A 282 -9.04 -16.70 -7.57
CA LEU A 282 -10.27 -17.47 -7.35
C LEU A 282 -10.45 -18.55 -8.43
N CYS A 283 -10.13 -18.24 -9.69
CA CYS A 283 -10.18 -19.22 -10.78
C CYS A 283 -9.16 -20.37 -10.58
N THR A 284 -8.07 -20.19 -9.84
CA THR A 284 -7.12 -21.30 -9.55
C THR A 284 -7.72 -22.39 -8.70
N ILE A 285 -8.69 -22.06 -7.86
CA ILE A 285 -9.42 -22.97 -6.97
C ILE A 285 -10.86 -23.22 -7.43
N GLU A 286 -11.11 -22.97 -8.73
CA GLU A 286 -12.42 -23.20 -9.40
C GLU A 286 -13.60 -22.46 -8.76
N LYS A 287 -13.33 -21.31 -8.10
CA LYS A 287 -14.37 -20.45 -7.54
C LYS A 287 -14.72 -19.34 -8.53
N ASN A 288 -16.02 -19.13 -8.72
CA ASN A 288 -16.53 -18.08 -9.58
C ASN A 288 -16.67 -16.76 -8.77
N PRO A 289 -15.92 -15.70 -9.12
CA PRO A 289 -15.98 -14.42 -8.41
C PRO A 289 -17.37 -13.76 -8.42
N ILE A 290 -18.19 -14.04 -9.42
CA ILE A 290 -19.54 -13.45 -9.54
C ILE A 290 -20.50 -14.06 -8.52
N SER A 291 -20.42 -15.36 -8.28
CA SER A 291 -21.34 -16.09 -7.40
C SER A 291 -20.84 -16.24 -5.96
N LEU A 292 -19.63 -15.82 -5.67
CA LEU A 292 -19.06 -15.90 -4.32
C LEU A 292 -19.89 -15.08 -3.33
N CYS A 293 -20.06 -15.60 -2.15
CA CYS A 293 -20.88 -15.01 -1.09
C CYS A 293 -20.16 -13.84 -0.40
N TRP A 294 -20.01 -12.72 -1.11
CA TRP A 294 -19.35 -11.53 -0.59
C TRP A 294 -20.15 -10.84 0.53
N LEU A 295 -19.47 -10.26 1.52
CA LEU A 295 -20.10 -9.36 2.50
C LEU A 295 -20.57 -8.09 1.81
N ASP A 296 -19.70 -7.45 1.02
CA ASP A 296 -20.04 -6.42 0.05
C ASP A 296 -19.73 -6.93 -1.35
N LYS A 297 -20.73 -6.94 -2.22
CA LYS A 297 -20.53 -7.39 -3.59
C LYS A 297 -19.70 -6.37 -4.38
N PRO A 298 -18.70 -6.83 -5.14
CA PRO A 298 -18.04 -5.98 -6.13
C PRO A 298 -19.03 -5.54 -7.21
N SER A 299 -18.77 -4.43 -7.87
CA SER A 299 -19.62 -4.00 -8.99
C SER A 299 -19.41 -4.91 -10.21
N VAL A 300 -20.47 -5.06 -11.01
CA VAL A 300 -20.43 -5.85 -12.27
C VAL A 300 -19.34 -5.30 -13.17
N GLU A 301 -19.25 -3.98 -13.30
CA GLU A 301 -18.28 -3.31 -14.16
C GLU A 301 -16.83 -3.58 -13.70
N SER A 302 -16.58 -3.72 -12.39
CA SER A 302 -15.26 -4.07 -11.87
C SER A 302 -14.88 -5.51 -12.17
N LEU A 303 -15.83 -6.43 -12.09
CA LEU A 303 -15.64 -7.84 -12.46
C LEU A 303 -15.43 -8.01 -13.96
N ASP A 304 -16.20 -7.29 -14.79
CA ASP A 304 -16.09 -7.34 -16.25
C ASP A 304 -14.74 -6.77 -16.73
N ARG A 305 -14.27 -5.68 -16.11
CA ARG A 305 -12.94 -5.14 -16.40
C ARG A 305 -11.84 -6.13 -16.01
N ALA A 306 -11.94 -6.74 -14.82
CA ALA A 306 -10.98 -7.75 -14.39
C ALA A 306 -10.93 -8.94 -15.35
N PHE A 307 -12.10 -9.46 -15.74
CA PHE A 307 -12.20 -10.53 -16.71
C PHE A 307 -11.60 -10.13 -18.07
N SER A 308 -11.98 -8.96 -18.61
CA SER A 308 -11.48 -8.46 -19.90
C SER A 308 -9.95 -8.32 -19.91
N THR A 309 -9.38 -7.79 -18.82
CA THR A 309 -7.93 -7.70 -18.64
C THR A 309 -7.28 -9.08 -18.64
N LEU A 310 -7.80 -10.02 -17.86
CA LEU A 310 -7.25 -11.37 -17.77
C LEU A 310 -7.40 -12.18 -19.05
N HIS A 311 -8.50 -11.98 -19.77
CA HIS A 311 -8.71 -12.59 -21.08
C HIS A 311 -7.74 -12.02 -22.11
N ALA A 312 -7.54 -10.71 -22.16
CA ALA A 312 -6.57 -10.05 -23.05
C ALA A 312 -5.13 -10.52 -22.79
N LEU A 313 -4.75 -10.78 -21.53
CA LEU A 313 -3.47 -11.38 -21.16
C LEU A 313 -3.37 -12.87 -21.54
N GLY A 314 -4.44 -13.49 -21.96
CA GLY A 314 -4.52 -14.94 -22.18
C GLY A 314 -4.45 -15.76 -20.89
N ALA A 315 -4.71 -15.14 -19.73
CA ALA A 315 -4.75 -15.82 -18.44
C ALA A 315 -6.06 -16.59 -18.22
N LEU A 316 -7.15 -16.12 -18.83
CA LEU A 316 -8.46 -16.79 -18.85
C LEU A 316 -8.92 -17.05 -20.29
N SER A 317 -9.65 -18.15 -20.49
CA SER A 317 -10.40 -18.40 -21.71
C SER A 317 -11.68 -17.56 -21.75
N SER A 318 -12.38 -17.53 -22.89
CA SER A 318 -13.70 -16.87 -23.04
C SER A 318 -14.77 -17.39 -22.06
N ASN A 319 -14.61 -18.61 -21.57
CA ASN A 319 -15.52 -19.23 -20.61
C ASN A 319 -15.05 -19.04 -19.15
N SER A 320 -14.19 -18.06 -18.88
CA SER A 320 -13.62 -17.78 -17.54
C SER A 320 -12.81 -18.94 -16.92
N ILE A 321 -12.34 -19.88 -17.74
CA ILE A 321 -11.50 -20.99 -17.29
C ILE A 321 -10.04 -20.53 -17.29
N ILE A 322 -9.32 -20.81 -16.21
CA ILE A 322 -7.91 -20.47 -16.10
C ILE A 322 -7.07 -21.26 -17.07
N THR A 323 -6.22 -20.58 -17.83
CA THR A 323 -5.28 -21.19 -18.77
C THR A 323 -3.99 -21.65 -18.08
N HIS A 324 -3.13 -22.39 -18.78
CA HIS A 324 -1.78 -22.68 -18.30
C HIS A 324 -1.01 -21.38 -18.00
N LYS A 325 -1.07 -20.40 -18.90
CA LYS A 325 -0.46 -19.08 -18.72
C LYS A 325 -1.00 -18.35 -17.48
N GLY A 326 -2.31 -18.39 -17.23
CA GLY A 326 -2.91 -17.85 -16.03
C GLY A 326 -2.36 -18.48 -14.75
N ARG A 327 -2.16 -19.79 -14.72
CA ARG A 327 -1.56 -20.51 -13.58
C ARG A 327 -0.10 -20.08 -13.35
N GLU A 328 0.67 -19.88 -14.41
CA GLU A 328 2.05 -19.37 -14.30
C GLU A 328 2.08 -17.93 -13.75
N ILE A 329 1.18 -17.05 -14.23
CA ILE A 329 1.04 -15.68 -13.72
C ILE A 329 0.74 -15.67 -12.21
N CYS A 330 -0.15 -16.54 -11.72
CA CYS A 330 -0.52 -16.63 -10.31
C CYS A 330 0.63 -16.99 -9.37
N LYS A 331 1.72 -17.59 -9.86
CA LYS A 331 2.89 -17.89 -9.03
C LYS A 331 3.56 -16.63 -8.50
N PHE A 332 3.46 -15.51 -9.27
CA PHE A 332 4.06 -14.26 -8.88
C PHE A 332 3.12 -13.48 -7.94
N PRO A 333 3.66 -12.96 -6.82
CA PRO A 333 2.88 -12.17 -5.87
C PRO A 333 2.74 -10.70 -6.30
N VAL A 334 2.30 -10.47 -7.53
CA VAL A 334 2.16 -9.15 -8.16
C VAL A 334 0.88 -9.09 -8.99
N ASN A 335 0.49 -7.88 -9.43
CA ASN A 335 -0.62 -7.72 -10.36
C ASN A 335 -0.45 -8.62 -11.61
N PRO A 336 -1.51 -9.23 -12.16
CA PRO A 336 -1.44 -10.13 -13.32
C PRO A 336 -0.70 -9.57 -14.53
N LYS A 337 -0.81 -8.26 -14.83
CA LYS A 337 -0.05 -7.62 -15.91
C LYS A 337 1.46 -7.71 -15.65
N LEU A 338 1.89 -7.47 -14.41
CA LEU A 338 3.30 -7.58 -14.01
C LEU A 338 3.76 -9.04 -14.00
N GLY A 339 2.91 -9.97 -13.57
CA GLY A 339 3.19 -11.41 -13.68
C GLY A 339 3.39 -11.85 -15.13
N MET A 340 2.55 -11.35 -16.04
CA MET A 340 2.71 -11.57 -17.47
C MET A 340 4.01 -10.97 -18.01
N ALA A 341 4.36 -9.76 -17.58
CA ALA A 341 5.61 -9.10 -17.97
C ALA A 341 6.84 -9.92 -17.54
N LEU A 342 6.83 -10.49 -16.34
CA LEU A 342 7.91 -11.38 -15.87
C LEU A 342 8.03 -12.67 -16.70
N LEU A 343 6.91 -13.25 -17.13
CA LEU A 343 6.94 -14.41 -18.01
C LEU A 343 7.52 -14.06 -19.40
N LEU A 344 7.10 -12.95 -19.98
CA LEU A 344 7.62 -12.46 -21.26
C LEU A 344 9.13 -12.14 -21.16
N ALA A 345 9.57 -11.49 -20.07
CA ALA A 345 10.97 -11.21 -19.84
C ALA A 345 11.81 -12.48 -19.72
N LYS A 346 11.23 -13.58 -19.21
CA LYS A 346 11.88 -14.89 -19.20
C LYS A 346 12.06 -15.42 -20.61
N ASP A 347 11.02 -15.36 -21.44
CA ASP A 347 11.03 -15.86 -22.81
C ASP A 347 12.01 -15.07 -23.69
N LEU A 348 12.17 -13.77 -23.43
CA LEU A 348 13.12 -12.87 -24.10
C LEU A 348 14.54 -12.92 -23.51
N GLY A 349 14.77 -13.72 -22.46
CA GLY A 349 16.09 -13.86 -21.82
C GLY A 349 16.55 -12.66 -20.98
N CYS A 350 15.69 -11.68 -20.72
CA CYS A 350 16.02 -10.47 -19.94
C CYS A 350 15.42 -10.47 -18.51
N LEU A 351 14.94 -11.63 -18.03
CA LEU A 351 14.25 -11.75 -16.74
C LEU A 351 15.01 -11.17 -15.54
N PRO A 352 16.33 -11.38 -15.34
CA PRO A 352 17.02 -10.83 -14.17
C PRO A 352 16.98 -9.31 -14.14
N ALA A 353 17.26 -8.65 -15.27
CA ALA A 353 17.24 -7.20 -15.38
C ALA A 353 15.82 -6.65 -15.27
N PHE A 354 14.83 -7.30 -15.89
CA PHE A 354 13.43 -6.89 -15.79
C PHE A 354 12.89 -7.07 -14.37
N SER A 355 13.21 -8.17 -13.70
CA SER A 355 12.84 -8.42 -12.29
C SER A 355 13.42 -7.36 -11.37
N LEU A 356 14.65 -6.90 -11.64
CA LEU A 356 15.29 -5.83 -10.87
C LEU A 356 14.61 -4.47 -11.13
N ALA A 357 14.36 -4.13 -12.39
CA ALA A 357 13.63 -2.91 -12.73
C ALA A 357 12.26 -2.87 -12.06
N LEU A 358 11.52 -3.99 -12.12
CA LEU A 358 10.24 -4.13 -11.46
C LEU A 358 10.35 -3.96 -9.94
N ALA A 359 11.34 -4.60 -9.30
CA ALA A 359 11.56 -4.48 -7.86
C ALA A 359 11.90 -3.06 -7.43
N LEU A 360 12.61 -2.28 -8.27
CA LEU A 360 12.94 -0.88 -8.03
C LEU A 360 11.73 0.06 -8.18
N ILE A 361 10.71 -0.36 -8.93
CA ILE A 361 9.45 0.40 -9.13
C ILE A 361 8.41 0.04 -8.06
N GLU A 362 8.25 -1.25 -7.77
CA GLU A 362 7.25 -1.77 -6.82
C GLU A 362 7.52 -1.32 -5.38
N ASP A 363 8.78 -1.20 -5.02
CA ASP A 363 9.19 -0.66 -3.73
C ASP A 363 9.40 0.86 -3.84
N ARG A 364 9.90 1.47 -2.80
CA ARG A 364 10.21 2.90 -2.78
C ARG A 364 11.36 3.21 -3.71
N SER A 365 11.23 4.31 -4.45
CA SER A 365 12.34 4.79 -5.26
C SER A 365 13.64 4.83 -4.45
N PRO A 366 14.73 4.26 -4.97
CA PRO A 366 16.04 4.38 -4.35
C PRO A 366 16.64 5.78 -4.50
N ILE A 367 16.01 6.65 -5.28
CA ILE A 367 16.45 8.02 -5.55
C ILE A 367 15.98 8.96 -4.43
N ILE A 368 16.92 9.71 -3.83
CA ILE A 368 16.65 10.78 -2.87
C ILE A 368 16.59 12.09 -3.65
N HIS A 369 15.42 12.45 -4.19
CA HIS A 369 15.24 13.51 -5.20
C HIS A 369 15.93 14.85 -4.89
N LYS A 370 16.07 15.23 -3.62
CA LYS A 370 16.73 16.50 -3.25
C LYS A 370 18.25 16.48 -3.33
N GLU A 371 18.84 15.29 -3.27
CA GLU A 371 20.29 15.07 -3.16
C GLU A 371 20.82 14.33 -4.40
N PHE A 372 19.93 13.89 -5.30
CA PHE A 372 20.28 13.05 -6.43
C PHE A 372 21.06 13.80 -7.49
N ASN A 373 22.24 13.28 -7.80
CA ASN A 373 23.10 13.79 -8.86
C ASN A 373 23.10 12.81 -10.05
N GLN A 374 22.20 13.03 -10.99
CA GLN A 374 22.04 12.20 -12.19
C GLN A 374 23.31 12.17 -13.04
N GLN A 375 24.06 13.27 -13.14
CA GLN A 375 25.25 13.36 -13.97
C GLN A 375 26.35 12.36 -13.53
N ILE A 376 26.46 12.08 -12.23
CA ILE A 376 27.40 11.07 -11.72
C ILE A 376 27.00 9.68 -12.20
N VAL A 377 25.71 9.34 -12.11
CA VAL A 377 25.20 8.03 -12.55
C VAL A 377 25.32 7.88 -14.06
N ASP A 378 25.01 8.91 -14.85
CA ASP A 378 25.14 8.90 -16.30
C ASP A 378 26.61 8.76 -16.72
N SER A 379 27.53 9.48 -16.05
CA SER A 379 28.97 9.36 -16.28
C SER A 379 29.50 7.97 -15.95
N PHE A 380 29.01 7.37 -14.86
CA PHE A 380 29.31 5.99 -14.48
C PHE A 380 28.82 4.98 -15.53
N LEU A 381 27.57 5.09 -15.98
CA LEU A 381 27.01 4.24 -17.03
C LEU A 381 27.77 4.37 -18.35
N SER A 382 28.14 5.60 -18.73
CA SER A 382 28.90 5.86 -19.96
C SER A 382 30.31 5.25 -19.92
N LYS A 383 30.97 5.24 -18.78
CA LYS A 383 32.27 4.60 -18.59
C LYS A 383 32.17 3.06 -18.61
N THR A 384 31.11 2.52 -17.98
CA THR A 384 30.96 1.08 -17.85
C THR A 384 30.45 0.42 -19.14
N PHE A 385 29.71 1.15 -19.98
CA PHE A 385 29.06 0.62 -21.19
C PHE A 385 29.38 1.45 -22.46
N ALA A 386 30.54 2.08 -22.51
CA ALA A 386 30.94 3.12 -23.48
C ALA A 386 30.78 2.80 -24.98
N GLU A 387 30.64 1.54 -25.40
CA GLU A 387 30.56 1.18 -26.80
C GLU A 387 29.26 0.47 -27.26
N LYS A 388 28.46 0.00 -26.38
CA LYS A 388 27.31 -0.89 -26.77
C LYS A 388 25.92 -0.23 -26.80
N HIS A 389 25.72 0.94 -26.15
CA HIS A 389 24.36 1.44 -25.88
C HIS A 389 24.16 2.95 -26.08
N SER A 390 25.02 3.64 -26.84
CA SER A 390 24.95 5.10 -27.03
C SER A 390 23.71 5.60 -27.82
N ASN A 391 22.98 4.71 -28.49
CA ASN A 391 21.78 5.03 -29.29
C ASN A 391 20.50 4.42 -28.75
N GLU A 392 20.49 3.92 -27.52
CA GLU A 392 19.28 3.31 -26.97
C GLU A 392 18.36 4.35 -26.31
N LEU A 393 17.07 4.07 -26.39
CA LEU A 393 15.97 4.89 -25.87
C LEU A 393 16.25 5.31 -24.42
N ASP A 394 16.17 6.60 -24.17
CA ASP A 394 16.22 7.14 -22.81
C ASP A 394 14.97 6.70 -22.05
N SER A 395 15.16 6.20 -20.83
CA SER A 395 14.07 5.62 -20.04
C SER A 395 14.39 5.72 -18.55
N ASP A 396 13.38 6.05 -17.75
CA ASP A 396 13.48 6.04 -16.28
C ASP A 396 13.94 4.67 -15.75
N LEU A 397 13.60 3.59 -16.45
CA LEU A 397 14.04 2.23 -16.08
C LEU A 397 15.54 2.07 -16.24
N ARG A 398 16.12 2.63 -17.31
CA ARG A 398 17.56 2.63 -17.51
C ARG A 398 18.26 3.38 -16.38
N LEU A 399 17.70 4.52 -16.00
CA LEU A 399 18.22 5.30 -14.86
C LEU A 399 18.16 4.50 -13.55
N LEU A 400 17.04 3.86 -13.25
CA LEU A 400 16.87 3.05 -12.04
C LEU A 400 17.85 1.87 -11.99
N LEU A 401 18.04 1.16 -13.10
CA LEU A 401 19.05 0.10 -13.21
C LEU A 401 20.46 0.64 -13.02
N GLY A 402 20.75 1.82 -13.55
CA GLY A 402 22.03 2.53 -13.36
C GLY A 402 22.28 2.91 -11.91
N VAL A 403 21.26 3.42 -11.22
CA VAL A 403 21.30 3.73 -9.79
C VAL A 403 21.63 2.50 -8.95
N TRP A 404 20.98 1.37 -9.25
CA TRP A 404 21.28 0.12 -8.56
C TRP A 404 22.69 -0.39 -8.87
N LEU A 405 23.10 -0.33 -10.14
CA LEU A 405 24.43 -0.79 -10.55
C LEU A 405 25.54 0.04 -9.88
N TYR A 406 25.36 1.36 -9.82
CA TYR A 406 26.25 2.26 -9.07
C TYR A 406 26.30 1.85 -7.58
N ALA A 407 25.15 1.65 -6.96
CA ALA A 407 25.10 1.23 -5.54
C ALA A 407 25.78 -0.13 -5.31
N LYS A 408 25.69 -1.05 -6.27
CA LYS A 408 26.36 -2.36 -6.21
C LYS A 408 27.86 -2.25 -6.35
N GLU A 409 28.37 -1.42 -7.26
CA GLU A 409 29.81 -1.16 -7.42
C GLU A 409 30.41 -0.53 -6.16
N GLU A 410 29.65 0.35 -5.50
CA GLU A 410 29.98 0.93 -4.20
C GLU A 410 29.67 -0.01 -3.01
N GLU A 411 29.48 -1.32 -3.25
CA GLU A 411 29.19 -2.36 -2.26
C GLU A 411 28.00 -2.03 -1.33
N PHE A 412 27.05 -1.25 -1.84
CA PHE A 412 25.91 -0.71 -1.08
C PHE A 412 26.34 0.11 0.16
N SER A 413 27.47 0.79 0.09
CA SER A 413 27.94 1.70 1.14
C SER A 413 26.96 2.84 1.34
N VAL A 414 26.46 3.00 2.57
CA VAL A 414 25.44 4.01 2.89
C VAL A 414 25.96 5.42 2.65
N ASP A 415 27.20 5.71 3.04
CA ASP A 415 27.78 7.05 2.93
C ASP A 415 28.09 7.42 1.46
N ARG A 416 28.69 6.50 0.70
CA ARG A 416 29.03 6.73 -0.72
C ARG A 416 27.78 6.87 -1.57
N CYS A 417 26.78 6.01 -1.37
CA CYS A 417 25.49 6.10 -2.07
C CYS A 417 24.74 7.40 -1.71
N LYS A 418 24.72 7.78 -0.44
CA LYS A 418 24.07 9.00 0.02
C LYS A 418 24.67 10.26 -0.58
N TYR A 419 25.98 10.30 -0.80
CA TYR A 419 26.67 11.42 -1.44
C TYR A 419 26.12 11.71 -2.86
N VAL A 420 25.65 10.67 -3.55
CA VAL A 420 25.03 10.79 -4.90
C VAL A 420 23.51 10.90 -4.83
N GLY A 421 22.94 10.86 -3.64
CA GLY A 421 21.48 10.87 -3.43
C GLY A 421 20.82 9.51 -3.71
N ILE A 422 21.54 8.41 -3.45
CA ILE A 422 21.04 7.04 -3.62
C ILE A 422 20.85 6.39 -2.25
N HIS A 423 19.72 5.69 -2.09
CA HIS A 423 19.41 4.94 -0.88
C HIS A 423 19.90 3.49 -1.01
N ALA A 424 21.11 3.22 -0.53
CA ALA A 424 21.79 1.92 -0.65
C ALA A 424 20.96 0.71 -0.20
N LEU A 425 20.29 0.81 0.95
CA LEU A 425 19.48 -0.32 1.49
C LEU A 425 18.30 -0.68 0.58
N ARG A 426 17.63 0.31 -0.03
CA ARG A 426 16.52 0.04 -0.98
C ARG A 426 17.04 -0.67 -2.24
N CYS A 427 18.21 -0.29 -2.74
CA CYS A 427 18.85 -1.01 -3.85
C CYS A 427 19.13 -2.47 -3.49
N ARG A 428 19.60 -2.73 -2.26
CA ARG A 428 19.86 -4.10 -1.78
C ARG A 428 18.58 -4.91 -1.58
N GLU A 429 17.53 -4.30 -1.11
CA GLU A 429 16.20 -4.94 -0.96
C GLU A 429 15.58 -5.26 -2.31
N ALA A 430 15.68 -4.36 -3.28
CA ALA A 430 15.23 -4.59 -4.64
C ALA A 430 15.98 -5.77 -5.30
N GLU A 431 17.30 -5.91 -5.08
CA GLU A 431 18.06 -7.08 -5.56
C GLU A 431 17.54 -8.39 -4.97
N LYS A 432 17.23 -8.42 -3.68
CA LYS A 432 16.66 -9.61 -3.03
C LYS A 432 15.28 -9.96 -3.59
N LEU A 433 14.45 -8.95 -3.85
CA LEU A 433 13.12 -9.14 -4.44
C LEU A 433 13.23 -9.64 -5.88
N ALA A 434 14.12 -9.06 -6.68
CA ALA A 434 14.40 -9.50 -8.05
C ALA A 434 14.85 -10.96 -8.10
N PHE A 435 15.76 -11.37 -7.22
CA PHE A 435 16.18 -12.77 -7.10
C PHE A 435 15.02 -13.71 -6.79
N ARG A 436 14.07 -13.28 -5.94
CA ARG A 436 12.87 -14.07 -5.66
C ARG A 436 11.97 -14.22 -6.88
N PHE A 437 11.78 -13.18 -7.68
CA PHE A 437 11.03 -13.27 -8.93
C PHE A 437 11.71 -14.25 -9.91
N CYS A 438 13.03 -14.18 -10.05
CA CYS A 438 13.79 -15.13 -10.84
C CYS A 438 13.60 -16.57 -10.36
N LYS A 439 13.66 -16.80 -9.04
CA LYS A 439 13.45 -18.13 -8.44
C LYS A 439 12.03 -18.66 -8.69
N ILE A 440 11.00 -17.82 -8.57
CA ILE A 440 9.61 -18.18 -8.90
C ILE A 440 9.49 -18.59 -10.37
N ALA A 441 10.18 -17.90 -11.26
CA ALA A 441 10.23 -18.21 -12.69
C ALA A 441 11.10 -19.44 -13.03
N GLY A 442 11.74 -20.06 -12.03
CA GLY A 442 12.55 -21.27 -12.20
C GLY A 442 14.03 -21.02 -12.47
N LEU A 443 14.54 -19.79 -12.29
CA LEU A 443 15.97 -19.49 -12.35
C LEU A 443 16.59 -19.59 -10.95
N ASN A 444 17.62 -20.43 -10.80
CA ASN A 444 18.32 -20.64 -9.52
C ASN A 444 19.46 -19.65 -9.27
N SER A 445 19.84 -18.85 -10.28
CA SER A 445 20.92 -17.86 -10.21
C SER A 445 20.39 -16.49 -10.66
N PHE A 446 20.93 -15.44 -10.10
CA PHE A 446 20.69 -14.05 -10.52
C PHE A 446 21.98 -13.53 -11.17
N HIS A 447 21.99 -13.54 -12.48
CA HIS A 447 23.07 -12.93 -13.26
C HIS A 447 22.54 -11.71 -13.97
N PHE A 448 22.99 -10.52 -13.55
CA PHE A 448 22.55 -9.28 -14.13
C PHE A 448 23.41 -8.95 -15.37
N GLU A 449 22.75 -8.81 -16.50
CA GLU A 449 23.28 -8.19 -17.69
C GLU A 449 22.47 -6.95 -18.01
N PHE A 450 23.11 -5.87 -18.45
CA PHE A 450 22.39 -4.66 -18.80
C PHE A 450 21.53 -4.94 -20.04
N PRO A 451 20.17 -4.77 -19.94
CA PRO A 451 19.27 -5.22 -21.00
C PRO A 451 19.32 -4.29 -22.21
N LYS A 452 18.99 -4.81 -23.37
CA LYS A 452 18.59 -3.96 -24.50
C LYS A 452 17.25 -3.34 -24.17
N MET A 453 17.13 -2.02 -24.22
CA MET A 453 15.88 -1.33 -23.91
C MET A 453 14.74 -1.73 -24.87
N ARG A 454 15.05 -2.23 -26.06
CA ARG A 454 14.08 -2.82 -26.97
C ARG A 454 13.37 -4.02 -26.36
N ASP A 455 14.07 -4.90 -25.65
CA ASP A 455 13.48 -6.10 -25.03
C ASP A 455 12.48 -5.67 -23.92
N PHE A 456 12.82 -4.62 -23.17
CA PHE A 456 11.90 -4.04 -22.19
C PHE A 456 10.67 -3.41 -22.86
N ALA A 457 10.86 -2.67 -23.96
CA ALA A 457 9.74 -2.09 -24.71
C ALA A 457 8.80 -3.19 -25.23
N GLU A 458 9.34 -4.31 -25.70
CA GLU A 458 8.56 -5.47 -26.15
C GLU A 458 7.78 -6.11 -24.98
N VAL A 459 8.40 -6.30 -23.81
CA VAL A 459 7.71 -6.79 -22.62
C VAL A 459 6.55 -5.87 -22.24
N PHE A 460 6.76 -4.55 -22.21
CA PHE A 460 5.71 -3.60 -21.86
C PHE A 460 4.60 -3.54 -22.93
N LEU A 461 4.94 -3.62 -24.20
CA LEU A 461 3.97 -3.63 -25.29
C LEU A 461 2.93 -4.76 -25.13
N PHE A 462 3.38 -5.96 -24.77
CA PHE A 462 2.52 -7.11 -24.61
C PHE A 462 1.84 -7.20 -23.24
N ALA A 463 2.47 -6.73 -22.19
CA ALA A 463 1.90 -6.78 -20.85
C ALA A 463 0.94 -5.62 -20.55
N PHE A 464 1.16 -4.47 -21.20
CA PHE A 464 0.42 -3.23 -20.99
C PHE A 464 -0.03 -2.60 -22.31
N PRO A 465 -0.78 -3.31 -23.18
CA PRO A 465 -1.19 -2.78 -24.48
C PRO A 465 -2.06 -1.53 -24.36
N ASP A 466 -2.77 -1.37 -23.26
CA ASP A 466 -3.59 -0.21 -22.92
C ASP A 466 -2.78 1.03 -22.51
N HIS A 467 -1.47 0.90 -22.24
CA HIS A 467 -0.58 2.01 -21.91
C HIS A 467 0.21 2.55 -23.12
N LEU A 468 -0.11 2.09 -24.32
CA LEU A 468 0.52 2.63 -25.52
C LEU A 468 0.09 4.07 -25.76
N ALA A 469 1.07 4.89 -26.17
CA ALA A 469 0.83 6.27 -26.55
C ALA A 469 1.52 6.59 -27.88
N ARG A 470 0.84 7.34 -28.75
CA ARG A 470 1.35 7.78 -30.03
C ARG A 470 1.82 9.23 -29.95
N LEU A 471 3.00 9.52 -30.49
CA LEU A 471 3.48 10.89 -30.63
C LEU A 471 2.51 11.72 -31.49
N LYS A 472 1.97 12.79 -30.96
CA LYS A 472 0.97 13.62 -31.62
C LYS A 472 1.59 14.55 -32.66
N SER A 473 2.74 15.15 -32.36
CA SER A 473 3.51 15.93 -33.32
C SER A 473 5.02 15.87 -33.02
N ARG A 474 5.83 15.81 -34.06
CA ARG A 474 7.29 15.78 -33.90
C ARG A 474 7.80 17.06 -33.23
N GLY A 475 8.68 16.93 -32.25
CA GLY A 475 9.32 18.05 -31.56
C GLY A 475 8.51 18.65 -30.39
N THR A 476 7.29 18.19 -30.11
CA THR A 476 6.48 18.74 -29.00
C THR A 476 6.57 17.95 -27.71
N GLY A 477 7.12 16.73 -27.74
CA GLY A 477 7.07 15.82 -26.57
C GLY A 477 5.64 15.42 -26.14
N MET A 478 4.63 15.73 -26.98
CA MET A 478 3.20 15.46 -26.70
C MET A 478 2.80 14.10 -27.28
N TYR A 479 2.30 13.23 -26.43
CA TYR A 479 1.79 11.91 -26.78
C TYR A 479 0.30 11.81 -26.47
N GLU A 480 -0.40 10.98 -27.21
CA GLU A 480 -1.80 10.64 -26.96
C GLU A 480 -1.89 9.13 -26.72
N SER A 481 -2.38 8.73 -25.55
CA SER A 481 -2.58 7.33 -25.22
C SER A 481 -3.80 6.76 -25.99
N ILE A 482 -3.91 5.45 -26.05
CA ILE A 482 -5.08 4.76 -26.62
C ILE A 482 -6.37 5.21 -25.93
N ASN A 483 -6.32 5.55 -24.66
CA ASN A 483 -7.46 6.01 -23.88
C ASN A 483 -7.70 7.53 -24.00
N GLY A 484 -7.06 8.23 -24.95
CA GLY A 484 -7.24 9.66 -25.20
C GLY A 484 -6.55 10.59 -24.19
N ILE A 485 -5.71 10.06 -23.30
CA ILE A 485 -4.95 10.89 -22.34
C ILE A 485 -3.78 11.55 -23.08
N HIS A 486 -3.63 12.85 -22.87
CA HIS A 486 -2.47 13.58 -23.36
C HIS A 486 -1.32 13.46 -22.34
N LEU A 487 -0.19 12.97 -22.79
CA LEU A 487 1.02 12.78 -22.01
C LEU A 487 2.09 13.73 -22.54
N HIS A 488 2.91 14.27 -21.66
CA HIS A 488 4.08 15.05 -22.01
C HIS A 488 5.31 14.35 -21.43
N VAL A 489 6.25 14.02 -22.29
CA VAL A 489 7.57 13.50 -21.88
C VAL A 489 8.50 14.71 -21.78
N SER A 490 9.00 14.97 -20.59
CA SER A 490 9.91 16.07 -20.26
C SER A 490 11.35 15.70 -20.58
#